data_3423c3cb6d41ad371635349666ae7c70
#
_entry.id   3423c3cb6d41ad371635349666ae7c70
#
_cell.length_a   1.000
_cell.length_b   1.000
_cell.length_c   1.000
_cell.angle_alpha   90.00
_cell.angle_beta   90.00
_cell.angle_gamma   90.00
#
_symmetry.space_group_name_H-M   'P 1'
#
loop_
_entity.id
_entity.type
_entity.pdbx_description
1 polymer ?
#
loop_
_entity_poly.entity_id
_entity_poly.type
_entity_poly.pdbx_seq_one_letter_code
_entity_poly.pdbx_strand_id
1 'polypeptide(L)'
;MLNDLEIAQRAQMKPIAEIAESLGLSSEDIDFYGKYKAKVSLEVLKKFSGKPQGKYIDVTAITPTPLGEGKTVTTIGLSQALNKIGKKSIVCIRQPSLGPVFGIKGGAAGGGYAQVVPMEDFNLHLTGDTHAVATAHNLLAAFIDNHLHHGNKLNIDPFTLSWPRVVDISDRALRKIVIGLGGKTNGVPRESSFDIAVASEVMAILALTTDIFDLRSRLGRIVIGYDNNK
;
A
#
# COMPACT_ATOMS: atom_id res chain seq x y z
N MET A 1 -32.64 -0.46 3.09
CA MET A 1 -31.53 0.35 2.52
C MET A 1 -30.48 -0.63 2.05
N LEU A 2 -29.93 -0.48 0.85
CA LEU A 2 -28.89 -1.38 0.35
C LEU A 2 -27.61 -1.18 1.19
N ASN A 3 -26.88 -2.26 1.46
CA ASN A 3 -25.56 -2.19 2.06
C ASN A 3 -24.47 -1.90 0.99
N ASP A 4 -23.24 -1.61 1.43
CA ASP A 4 -22.14 -1.20 0.55
C ASP A 4 -21.80 -2.26 -0.51
N LEU A 5 -21.86 -3.54 -0.17
CA LEU A 5 -21.62 -4.64 -1.09
C LEU A 5 -22.72 -4.73 -2.16
N GLU A 6 -23.98 -4.63 -1.75
CA GLU A 6 -25.11 -4.66 -2.69
C GLU A 6 -25.07 -3.47 -3.67
N ILE A 7 -24.65 -2.29 -3.20
CA ILE A 7 -24.46 -1.12 -4.07
C ILE A 7 -23.33 -1.37 -5.07
N ALA A 8 -22.20 -1.87 -4.61
CA ALA A 8 -21.05 -2.18 -5.46
C ALA A 8 -21.38 -3.22 -6.55
N GLN A 9 -22.07 -4.30 -6.17
CA GLN A 9 -22.46 -5.38 -7.09
C GLN A 9 -23.51 -4.95 -8.13
N ARG A 10 -24.33 -3.94 -7.84
CA ARG A 10 -25.29 -3.36 -8.80
C ARG A 10 -24.69 -2.29 -9.69
N ALA A 11 -23.44 -1.87 -9.45
CA ALA A 11 -22.79 -0.84 -10.24
C ALA A 11 -22.55 -1.32 -11.68
N GLN A 12 -22.88 -0.47 -12.65
CA GLN A 12 -22.53 -0.70 -14.06
C GLN A 12 -21.09 -0.28 -14.29
N MET A 13 -20.19 -1.28 -14.27
CA MET A 13 -18.76 -1.04 -14.46
C MET A 13 -18.41 -0.81 -15.93
N LYS A 14 -17.60 0.20 -16.20
CA LYS A 14 -16.97 0.40 -17.50
C LYS A 14 -15.67 -0.40 -17.59
N PRO A 15 -15.31 -0.92 -18.77
CA PRO A 15 -13.98 -1.47 -18.99
C PRO A 15 -12.89 -0.47 -18.63
N ILE A 16 -11.79 -0.95 -18.05
CA ILE A 16 -10.69 -0.06 -17.63
C ILE A 16 -10.04 0.65 -18.81
N ALA A 17 -10.10 0.07 -20.02
CA ALA A 17 -9.63 0.71 -21.24
C ALA A 17 -10.39 2.03 -21.52
N GLU A 18 -11.72 2.03 -21.40
CA GLU A 18 -12.54 3.23 -21.60
C GLU A 18 -12.21 4.31 -20.56
N ILE A 19 -11.94 3.91 -19.32
CA ILE A 19 -11.52 4.85 -18.27
C ILE A 19 -10.15 5.44 -18.64
N ALA A 20 -9.18 4.62 -19.05
CA ALA A 20 -7.86 5.07 -19.47
C ALA A 20 -7.92 6.06 -20.63
N GLU A 21 -8.70 5.76 -21.68
CA GLU A 21 -8.92 6.65 -22.82
C GLU A 21 -9.51 8.01 -22.39
N SER A 22 -10.45 8.00 -21.45
CA SER A 22 -11.05 9.25 -20.92
C SER A 22 -10.02 10.16 -20.24
N LEU A 23 -8.90 9.59 -19.77
CA LEU A 23 -7.76 10.28 -19.16
C LEU A 23 -6.67 10.64 -20.17
N GLY A 24 -6.82 10.22 -21.44
CA GLY A 24 -5.84 10.43 -22.50
C GLY A 24 -4.69 9.42 -22.50
N LEU A 25 -4.92 8.26 -21.88
CA LEU A 25 -4.01 7.12 -21.90
C LEU A 25 -4.42 6.14 -23.01
N SER A 26 -3.44 5.56 -23.68
CA SER A 26 -3.62 4.48 -24.65
C SER A 26 -3.45 3.11 -24.01
N SER A 27 -3.74 2.05 -24.75
CA SER A 27 -3.48 0.69 -24.30
C SER A 27 -2.00 0.39 -24.05
N GLU A 28 -1.09 1.14 -24.66
CA GLU A 28 0.36 1.02 -24.48
C GLU A 28 0.83 1.67 -23.15
N ASP A 29 0.03 2.56 -22.60
CA ASP A 29 0.31 3.24 -21.33
C ASP A 29 -0.10 2.44 -20.10
N ILE A 30 -0.78 1.29 -20.29
CA ILE A 30 -1.35 0.50 -19.21
C ILE A 30 -1.12 -1.01 -19.37
N ASP A 31 -0.90 -1.68 -18.26
CA ASP A 31 -0.87 -3.15 -18.18
C ASP A 31 -2.20 -3.66 -17.62
N PHE A 32 -2.94 -4.45 -18.40
CA PHE A 32 -4.26 -4.95 -18.01
C PHE A 32 -4.18 -6.06 -16.95
N TYR A 33 -5.00 -5.95 -15.92
CA TYR A 33 -5.26 -6.97 -14.91
C TYR A 33 -6.73 -7.38 -14.99
N GLY A 34 -7.11 -8.06 -16.08
CA GLY A 34 -8.48 -8.35 -16.40
C GLY A 34 -9.22 -7.15 -17.03
N LYS A 35 -10.55 -7.18 -17.01
CA LYS A 35 -11.40 -6.20 -17.71
C LYS A 35 -11.49 -4.85 -16.99
N TYR A 36 -11.37 -4.83 -15.67
CA TYR A 36 -11.74 -3.69 -14.84
C TYR A 36 -10.57 -3.10 -14.02
N LYS A 37 -9.36 -3.62 -14.21
CA LYS A 37 -8.15 -3.18 -13.50
C LYS A 37 -7.00 -3.02 -14.47
N ALA A 38 -6.10 -2.08 -14.19
CA ALA A 38 -4.84 -1.94 -14.91
C ALA A 38 -3.78 -1.27 -14.03
N LYS A 39 -2.52 -1.45 -14.37
CA LYS A 39 -1.41 -0.62 -13.89
C LYS A 39 -1.07 0.42 -14.95
N VAL A 40 -0.69 1.60 -14.50
CA VAL A 40 -0.22 2.68 -15.39
C VAL A 40 1.31 2.61 -15.47
N SER A 41 1.85 2.60 -16.69
CA SER A 41 3.29 2.63 -16.92
C SER A 41 3.92 3.91 -16.37
N LEU A 42 5.12 3.81 -15.79
CA LEU A 42 5.88 4.97 -15.33
C LEU A 42 6.31 5.89 -16.48
N GLU A 43 6.37 5.39 -17.72
CA GLU A 43 6.66 6.20 -18.91
C GLU A 43 5.62 7.31 -19.15
N VAL A 44 4.42 7.15 -18.60
CA VAL A 44 3.36 8.18 -18.63
C VAL A 44 3.81 9.49 -17.96
N LEU A 45 4.68 9.42 -16.95
CA LEU A 45 5.26 10.62 -16.32
C LEU A 45 6.07 11.44 -17.34
N LYS A 46 6.86 10.79 -18.20
CA LYS A 46 7.60 11.44 -19.28
C LYS A 46 6.67 11.98 -20.36
N LYS A 47 5.67 11.18 -20.76
CA LYS A 47 4.67 11.54 -21.78
C LYS A 47 3.92 12.83 -21.43
N PHE A 48 3.64 13.06 -20.15
CA PHE A 48 2.90 14.23 -19.69
C PHE A 48 3.74 15.34 -19.05
N SER A 49 5.07 15.20 -19.01
CA SER A 49 5.98 16.15 -18.34
C SER A 49 5.87 17.59 -18.81
N GLY A 50 5.51 17.82 -20.08
CA GLY A 50 5.35 19.16 -20.67
C GLY A 50 3.93 19.73 -20.56
N LYS A 51 2.97 19.03 -19.95
CA LYS A 51 1.58 19.49 -19.83
C LYS A 51 1.39 20.36 -18.59
N PRO A 52 0.43 21.32 -18.62
CA PRO A 52 0.07 22.08 -17.43
C PRO A 52 -0.38 21.14 -16.31
N GLN A 53 0.09 21.41 -15.10
CA GLN A 53 -0.32 20.65 -13.94
C GLN A 53 -1.76 20.95 -13.56
N GLY A 54 -2.50 19.93 -13.16
CA GLY A 54 -3.83 20.07 -12.57
C GLY A 54 -3.77 20.65 -11.16
N LYS A 55 -4.94 20.97 -10.61
CA LYS A 55 -5.07 21.35 -9.21
C LYS A 55 -5.03 20.10 -8.32
N TYR A 56 -4.17 20.10 -7.33
CA TYR A 56 -4.11 19.07 -6.31
C TYR A 56 -5.02 19.45 -5.13
N ILE A 57 -5.88 18.52 -4.71
CA ILE A 57 -6.79 18.68 -3.56
C ILE A 57 -6.47 17.56 -2.58
N ASP A 58 -5.98 17.91 -1.40
CA ASP A 58 -5.73 16.97 -0.32
C ASP A 58 -6.93 16.91 0.62
N VAL A 59 -7.43 15.68 0.87
CA VAL A 59 -8.52 15.41 1.81
C VAL A 59 -7.94 14.71 3.03
N THR A 60 -7.83 15.44 4.12
CA THR A 60 -7.21 14.98 5.35
C THR A 60 -8.14 15.15 6.56
N ALA A 61 -7.67 14.73 7.73
CA ALA A 61 -8.33 14.94 9.01
C ALA A 61 -7.30 15.30 10.08
N ILE A 62 -7.70 16.10 11.05
CA ILE A 62 -6.82 16.59 12.11
C ILE A 62 -6.40 15.45 13.04
N THR A 63 -7.35 14.60 13.43
CA THR A 63 -7.12 13.53 14.42
C THR A 63 -7.80 12.23 13.95
N PRO A 64 -7.10 11.08 14.02
CA PRO A 64 -7.72 9.80 13.73
C PRO A 64 -8.71 9.39 14.82
N THR A 65 -9.84 8.79 14.43
CA THR A 65 -10.84 8.23 15.32
C THR A 65 -10.96 6.71 15.18
N PRO A 66 -11.48 5.98 16.18
CA PRO A 66 -11.66 4.53 16.08
C PRO A 66 -12.52 4.08 14.91
N LEU A 67 -13.53 4.85 14.54
CA LEU A 67 -14.47 4.52 13.45
C LEU A 67 -14.04 5.07 12.08
N GLY A 68 -13.03 5.94 12.04
CA GLY A 68 -12.60 6.66 10.85
C GLY A 68 -13.36 7.98 10.65
N GLU A 69 -12.79 8.87 9.84
CA GLU A 69 -13.27 10.25 9.63
C GLU A 69 -13.95 10.46 8.26
N GLY A 70 -14.13 9.38 7.49
CA GLY A 70 -14.75 9.45 6.17
C GLY A 70 -13.88 10.06 5.06
N LYS A 71 -12.56 10.18 5.25
CA LYS A 71 -11.64 10.74 4.24
C LYS A 71 -11.81 10.10 2.86
N THR A 72 -11.79 8.78 2.78
CA THR A 72 -11.91 8.04 1.51
C THR A 72 -13.25 8.30 0.83
N VAL A 73 -14.36 8.23 1.58
CA VAL A 73 -15.70 8.49 1.06
C VAL A 73 -15.80 9.93 0.54
N THR A 74 -15.27 10.90 1.29
CA THR A 74 -15.25 12.31 0.88
C THR A 74 -14.41 12.51 -0.39
N THR A 75 -13.22 11.88 -0.47
CA THR A 75 -12.33 11.99 -1.63
C THR A 75 -13.01 11.44 -2.91
N ILE A 76 -13.61 10.26 -2.81
CA ILE A 76 -14.31 9.63 -3.93
C ILE A 76 -15.53 10.45 -4.32
N GLY A 77 -16.37 10.84 -3.33
CA GLY A 77 -17.57 11.65 -3.57
C GLY A 77 -17.26 13.01 -4.19
N LEU A 78 -16.17 13.66 -3.77
CA LEU A 78 -15.71 14.90 -4.38
C LEU A 78 -15.32 14.72 -5.84
N SER A 79 -14.56 13.66 -6.16
CA SER A 79 -14.19 13.35 -7.54
C SER A 79 -15.41 13.04 -8.41
N GLN A 80 -16.39 12.28 -7.90
CA GLN A 80 -17.66 12.03 -8.59
C GLN A 80 -18.42 13.32 -8.84
N ALA A 81 -18.53 14.20 -7.83
CA ALA A 81 -19.21 15.48 -7.94
C ALA A 81 -18.55 16.39 -8.99
N LEU A 82 -17.22 16.49 -8.98
CA LEU A 82 -16.48 17.27 -9.97
C LEU A 82 -16.72 16.77 -11.40
N ASN A 83 -16.65 15.46 -11.62
CA ASN A 83 -16.94 14.87 -12.93
C ASN A 83 -18.40 15.11 -13.36
N LYS A 84 -19.36 15.04 -12.42
CA LYS A 84 -20.77 15.30 -12.69
C LYS A 84 -21.05 16.74 -13.17
N ILE A 85 -20.28 17.71 -12.68
CA ILE A 85 -20.38 19.12 -13.14
C ILE A 85 -19.44 19.45 -14.31
N GLY A 86 -18.92 18.42 -15.00
CA GLY A 86 -18.10 18.57 -16.21
C GLY A 86 -16.64 18.95 -15.97
N LYS A 87 -16.13 18.85 -14.74
CA LYS A 87 -14.70 19.01 -14.44
C LYS A 87 -13.99 17.67 -14.53
N LYS A 88 -12.86 17.60 -15.25
CA LYS A 88 -12.02 16.40 -15.25
C LYS A 88 -11.36 16.24 -13.89
N SER A 89 -11.58 15.11 -13.24
CA SER A 89 -11.03 14.80 -11.93
C SER A 89 -10.61 13.34 -11.87
N ILE A 90 -9.48 13.08 -11.23
CA ILE A 90 -8.98 11.74 -10.91
C ILE A 90 -8.90 11.64 -9.38
N VAL A 91 -9.40 10.56 -8.83
CA VAL A 91 -9.26 10.24 -7.40
C VAL A 91 -8.01 9.40 -7.19
N CYS A 92 -7.19 9.81 -6.23
CA CYS A 92 -6.03 9.05 -5.76
C CYS A 92 -6.27 8.62 -4.32
N ILE A 93 -6.36 7.32 -4.08
CA ILE A 93 -6.54 6.75 -2.75
C ILE A 93 -5.54 5.63 -2.53
N ARG A 94 -5.19 5.40 -1.28
CA ARG A 94 -4.35 4.27 -0.92
C ARG A 94 -5.16 2.97 -1.03
N GLN A 95 -4.56 1.92 -1.62
CA GLN A 95 -5.12 0.58 -1.55
C GLN A 95 -5.32 0.19 -0.08
N PRO A 96 -6.51 -0.31 0.30
CA PRO A 96 -6.76 -0.75 1.66
C PRO A 96 -5.93 -2.00 1.98
N SER A 97 -5.61 -2.17 3.27
CA SER A 97 -5.11 -3.43 3.80
C SER A 97 -6.27 -4.34 4.16
N LEU A 98 -6.02 -5.64 4.19
CA LEU A 98 -6.98 -6.61 4.63
C LEU A 98 -7.22 -6.46 6.15
N GLY A 99 -8.47 -6.33 6.54
CA GLY A 99 -8.89 -6.30 7.95
C GLY A 99 -9.86 -7.43 8.27
N PRO A 100 -10.03 -7.77 9.56
CA PRO A 100 -10.99 -8.82 9.96
C PRO A 100 -12.46 -8.44 9.70
N VAL A 101 -12.72 -7.15 9.48
CA VAL A 101 -14.05 -6.64 9.12
C VAL A 101 -13.89 -5.68 7.95
N PHE A 102 -14.43 -6.06 6.80
CA PHE A 102 -14.37 -5.25 5.59
C PHE A 102 -15.22 -3.97 5.71
N GLY A 103 -14.66 -2.87 5.25
CA GLY A 103 -15.39 -1.62 5.13
C GLY A 103 -15.55 -0.81 6.41
N ILE A 104 -15.12 -1.28 7.56
CA ILE A 104 -15.28 -0.55 8.83
C ILE A 104 -14.09 0.35 9.14
N LYS A 105 -12.85 -0.08 8.91
CA LYS A 105 -11.66 0.74 9.16
C LYS A 105 -10.48 0.30 8.31
N GLY A 106 -9.64 1.27 7.95
CA GLY A 106 -8.36 0.98 7.28
C GLY A 106 -8.41 1.08 5.77
N GLY A 107 -9.37 1.83 5.24
CA GLY A 107 -9.42 2.16 3.82
C GLY A 107 -10.15 1.12 3.01
N ALA A 108 -11.41 0.97 3.27
CA ALA A 108 -12.30 0.35 2.30
C ALA A 108 -12.26 1.09 0.95
N ALA A 109 -12.80 0.48 -0.08
CA ALA A 109 -13.00 1.10 -1.39
C ALA A 109 -13.94 2.32 -1.36
N GLY A 110 -14.24 2.88 -0.21
CA GLY A 110 -15.27 3.89 0.03
C GLY A 110 -16.48 3.32 0.74
N GLY A 111 -17.66 3.94 0.60
CA GLY A 111 -18.90 3.49 1.20
C GLY A 111 -20.12 4.12 0.51
N GLY A 112 -21.28 3.50 0.65
CA GLY A 112 -22.50 3.91 -0.04
C GLY A 112 -22.28 4.00 -1.54
N TYR A 113 -22.68 5.11 -2.14
CA TYR A 113 -22.48 5.40 -3.56
C TYR A 113 -21.11 6.03 -3.88
N ALA A 114 -20.30 6.37 -2.86
CA ALA A 114 -18.94 6.86 -3.03
C ALA A 114 -17.95 5.71 -2.87
N GLN A 115 -17.90 4.81 -3.86
CA GLN A 115 -17.08 3.62 -3.87
C GLN A 115 -16.24 3.47 -5.14
N VAL A 116 -15.07 2.82 -5.00
CA VAL A 116 -14.30 2.28 -6.13
C VAL A 116 -14.77 0.85 -6.39
N VAL A 117 -15.04 0.52 -7.63
CA VAL A 117 -15.46 -0.81 -8.06
C VAL A 117 -14.48 -1.39 -9.10
N PRO A 118 -14.25 -2.70 -9.11
CA PRO A 118 -14.83 -3.75 -8.27
C PRO A 118 -14.31 -3.70 -6.84
N MET A 119 -15.21 -3.61 -5.86
CA MET A 119 -14.87 -3.42 -4.45
C MET A 119 -14.13 -4.63 -3.86
N GLU A 120 -14.57 -5.82 -4.21
CA GLU A 120 -14.02 -7.07 -3.72
C GLU A 120 -12.54 -7.21 -4.14
N ASP A 121 -12.23 -6.99 -5.40
CA ASP A 121 -10.85 -7.04 -5.91
C ASP A 121 -9.98 -5.99 -5.24
N PHE A 122 -10.50 -4.77 -5.07
CA PHE A 122 -9.76 -3.69 -4.45
C PHE A 122 -9.43 -3.96 -2.97
N ASN A 123 -10.35 -4.57 -2.24
CA ASN A 123 -10.18 -4.86 -0.82
C ASN A 123 -9.39 -6.15 -0.56
N LEU A 124 -9.48 -7.16 -1.44
CA LEU A 124 -8.85 -8.46 -1.22
C LEU A 124 -7.46 -8.55 -1.86
N HIS A 125 -7.38 -8.40 -3.17
CA HIS A 125 -6.12 -8.51 -3.92
C HIS A 125 -6.23 -7.79 -5.26
N LEU A 126 -5.75 -6.56 -5.33
CA LEU A 126 -5.93 -5.73 -6.53
C LEU A 126 -5.02 -6.18 -7.69
N THR A 127 -3.71 -5.93 -7.58
CA THR A 127 -2.72 -6.21 -8.64
C THR A 127 -1.44 -6.86 -8.11
N GLY A 128 -1.43 -7.27 -6.84
CA GLY A 128 -0.31 -7.96 -6.22
C GLY A 128 0.79 -7.06 -5.64
N ASP A 129 0.65 -5.73 -5.70
CA ASP A 129 1.69 -4.81 -5.25
C ASP A 129 1.93 -4.91 -3.74
N THR A 130 0.87 -5.00 -2.94
CA THR A 130 1.01 -5.17 -1.48
C THR A 130 1.72 -6.48 -1.14
N HIS A 131 1.44 -7.57 -1.88
CA HIS A 131 2.14 -8.82 -1.73
C HIS A 131 3.63 -8.70 -2.09
N ALA A 132 3.96 -8.04 -3.20
CA ALA A 132 5.33 -7.81 -3.61
C ALA A 132 6.12 -7.00 -2.57
N VAL A 133 5.52 -5.94 -2.02
CA VAL A 133 6.10 -5.13 -0.95
C VAL A 133 6.31 -5.96 0.32
N ALA A 134 5.32 -6.75 0.74
CA ALA A 134 5.44 -7.62 1.90
C ALA A 134 6.56 -8.64 1.73
N THR A 135 6.69 -9.22 0.54
CA THR A 135 7.76 -10.16 0.21
C THR A 135 9.14 -9.49 0.27
N ALA A 136 9.29 -8.31 -0.31
CA ALA A 136 10.55 -7.56 -0.28
C ALA A 136 10.94 -7.16 1.15
N HIS A 137 9.98 -6.67 1.93
CA HIS A 137 10.19 -6.31 3.34
C HIS A 137 10.64 -7.51 4.19
N ASN A 138 9.92 -8.62 4.07
CA ASN A 138 10.19 -9.83 4.84
C ASN A 138 11.49 -10.51 4.40
N LEU A 139 11.89 -10.36 3.13
CA LEU A 139 13.18 -10.81 2.65
C LEU A 139 14.30 -10.07 3.38
N LEU A 140 14.22 -8.75 3.54
CA LEU A 140 15.19 -7.99 4.33
C LEU A 140 15.22 -8.47 5.79
N ALA A 141 14.06 -8.67 6.43
CA ALA A 141 13.99 -9.22 7.78
C ALA A 141 14.69 -10.58 7.90
N ALA A 142 14.49 -11.46 6.92
CA ALA A 142 15.15 -12.77 6.86
C ALA A 142 16.68 -12.64 6.65
N PHE A 143 17.13 -11.70 5.83
CA PHE A 143 18.56 -11.42 5.65
C PHE A 143 19.21 -10.91 6.93
N ILE A 144 18.55 -10.05 7.69
CA ILE A 144 19.03 -9.57 8.99
C ILE A 144 19.21 -10.75 9.95
N ASP A 145 18.20 -11.61 10.10
CA ASP A 145 18.29 -12.78 10.97
C ASP A 145 19.35 -13.76 10.53
N ASN A 146 19.48 -13.99 9.23
CA ASN A 146 20.54 -14.83 8.67
C ASN A 146 21.93 -14.25 8.93
N HIS A 147 22.10 -12.92 8.83
CA HIS A 147 23.36 -12.25 9.15
C HIS A 147 23.74 -12.42 10.62
N LEU A 148 22.80 -12.24 11.54
CA LEU A 148 23.01 -12.47 12.97
C LEU A 148 23.41 -13.92 13.26
N HIS A 149 22.74 -14.87 12.61
CA HIS A 149 22.99 -16.30 12.78
C HIS A 149 24.38 -16.74 12.28
N HIS A 150 24.83 -16.19 11.16
CA HIS A 150 26.09 -16.54 10.50
C HIS A 150 27.27 -15.63 10.90
N GLY A 151 27.33 -15.27 12.17
CA GLY A 151 28.51 -14.65 12.78
C GLY A 151 28.50 -13.13 12.86
N ASN A 152 27.40 -12.48 12.49
CA ASN A 152 27.16 -11.05 12.73
C ASN A 152 28.36 -10.14 12.45
N LYS A 153 28.95 -10.26 11.25
CA LYS A 153 30.17 -9.52 10.87
C LYS A 153 30.05 -7.99 10.97
N LEU A 154 28.83 -7.46 10.90
CA LEU A 154 28.54 -6.04 11.08
C LEU A 154 28.40 -5.65 12.56
N ASN A 155 28.55 -6.59 13.47
CA ASN A 155 28.43 -6.40 14.92
C ASN A 155 27.10 -5.72 15.32
N ILE A 156 26.00 -6.07 14.66
CA ILE A 156 24.66 -5.52 14.94
C ILE A 156 24.23 -5.96 16.34
N ASP A 157 23.72 -5.01 17.13
CA ASP A 157 23.06 -5.30 18.40
C ASP A 157 21.64 -5.82 18.13
N PRO A 158 21.34 -7.11 18.40
CA PRO A 158 20.02 -7.69 18.11
C PRO A 158 18.86 -7.01 18.84
N PHE A 159 19.15 -6.33 19.97
CA PHE A 159 18.14 -5.62 20.76
C PHE A 159 17.80 -4.22 20.24
N THR A 160 18.58 -3.72 19.28
CA THR A 160 18.32 -2.42 18.63
C THR A 160 17.61 -2.57 17.29
N LEU A 161 17.32 -3.79 16.85
CA LEU A 161 16.66 -4.02 15.57
C LEU A 161 15.25 -3.41 15.55
N SER A 162 15.06 -2.51 14.61
CA SER A 162 13.81 -1.78 14.37
C SER A 162 13.05 -2.28 13.13
N TRP A 163 13.46 -3.39 12.54
CA TRP A 163 12.88 -3.97 11.33
C TRP A 163 12.05 -5.23 11.66
N PRO A 164 10.74 -5.07 12.01
CA PRO A 164 9.84 -6.21 12.22
C PRO A 164 9.53 -6.88 10.89
N ARG A 165 8.72 -7.93 10.91
CA ARG A 165 8.08 -8.50 9.72
C ARG A 165 6.80 -7.77 9.39
N VAL A 166 6.24 -8.02 8.22
CA VAL A 166 4.94 -7.49 7.82
C VAL A 166 4.02 -8.59 7.32
N VAL A 167 2.73 -8.37 7.51
CA VAL A 167 1.65 -9.21 6.98
C VAL A 167 0.50 -8.31 6.53
N ASP A 168 -0.16 -8.67 5.42
CA ASP A 168 -1.28 -7.86 4.90
C ASP A 168 -2.61 -8.19 5.62
N ILE A 169 -2.55 -8.31 6.94
CA ILE A 169 -3.72 -8.51 7.80
C ILE A 169 -3.53 -7.68 9.06
N SER A 170 -4.56 -6.95 9.46
CA SER A 170 -4.55 -6.25 10.75
C SER A 170 -4.82 -7.25 11.88
N ASP A 171 -3.77 -7.90 12.39
CA ASP A 171 -3.85 -8.88 13.47
C ASP A 171 -3.25 -8.33 14.77
N ARG A 172 -4.10 -8.22 15.79
CA ARG A 172 -3.70 -7.72 17.11
C ARG A 172 -2.77 -8.67 17.84
N ALA A 173 -2.93 -9.98 17.66
CA ALA A 173 -2.13 -10.99 18.34
C ALA A 173 -0.67 -11.02 17.88
N LEU A 174 -0.39 -10.52 16.69
CA LEU A 174 0.96 -10.48 16.12
C LEU A 174 1.75 -9.20 16.44
N ARG A 175 1.16 -8.25 17.19
CA ARG A 175 1.82 -6.96 17.51
C ARG A 175 3.02 -7.10 18.43
N LYS A 176 3.06 -8.16 19.24
CA LYS A 176 4.17 -8.50 20.11
C LYS A 176 4.34 -10.01 20.13
N ILE A 177 5.48 -10.48 19.65
CA ILE A 177 5.80 -11.90 19.56
C ILE A 177 7.27 -12.13 19.94
N VAL A 178 7.62 -13.35 20.20
CA VAL A 178 9.00 -13.78 20.36
C VAL A 178 9.39 -14.60 19.13
N ILE A 179 10.50 -14.25 18.51
CA ILE A 179 11.08 -14.98 17.37
C ILE A 179 12.41 -15.63 17.76
N GLY A 180 12.93 -16.53 16.92
CA GLY A 180 14.23 -17.19 17.12
C GLY A 180 14.24 -18.28 18.19
N LEU A 181 13.08 -18.77 18.65
CA LEU A 181 12.99 -19.90 19.57
C LEU A 181 13.38 -21.22 18.89
N GLY A 182 13.79 -22.23 19.68
CA GLY A 182 14.16 -23.58 19.18
C GLY A 182 15.68 -23.84 19.16
N GLY A 183 16.46 -23.03 19.88
CA GLY A 183 17.90 -23.21 20.08
C GLY A 183 18.76 -22.55 18.99
N LYS A 184 20.06 -22.81 19.06
CA LYS A 184 21.06 -22.10 18.26
C LYS A 184 20.88 -22.20 16.74
N THR A 185 20.18 -23.22 16.26
CA THR A 185 19.91 -23.42 14.83
C THR A 185 18.82 -22.52 14.28
N ASN A 186 18.02 -21.89 15.14
CA ASN A 186 16.83 -21.10 14.75
C ASN A 186 17.01 -19.58 14.92
N GLY A 187 18.18 -19.12 15.34
CA GLY A 187 18.51 -17.70 15.44
C GLY A 187 18.62 -17.17 16.88
N VAL A 188 18.52 -15.86 17.03
CA VAL A 188 18.65 -15.16 18.31
C VAL A 188 17.25 -14.87 18.87
N PRO A 189 16.86 -15.46 20.03
CA PRO A 189 15.56 -15.17 20.66
C PRO A 189 15.44 -13.69 21.02
N ARG A 190 14.39 -13.03 20.54
CA ARG A 190 14.09 -11.63 20.85
C ARG A 190 12.62 -11.30 20.62
N GLU A 191 12.19 -10.19 21.22
CA GLU A 191 10.88 -9.60 20.89
C GLU A 191 10.89 -9.07 19.46
N SER A 192 9.78 -9.23 18.77
CA SER A 192 9.52 -8.69 17.44
C SER A 192 8.03 -8.47 17.26
N SER A 193 7.62 -8.13 16.03
CA SER A 193 6.21 -7.95 15.66
C SER A 193 5.96 -8.32 14.21
N PHE A 194 4.68 -8.37 13.84
CA PHE A 194 4.25 -8.23 12.45
C PHE A 194 3.47 -6.93 12.34
N ASP A 195 3.99 -6.00 11.56
CA ASP A 195 3.28 -4.78 11.20
C ASP A 195 2.40 -5.05 9.97
N ILE A 196 1.47 -4.15 9.69
CA ILE A 196 0.66 -4.29 8.49
C ILE A 196 1.49 -3.92 7.25
N ALA A 197 1.37 -4.70 6.16
CA ALA A 197 2.20 -4.52 4.97
C ALA A 197 2.17 -3.09 4.40
N VAL A 198 1.03 -2.41 4.46
CA VAL A 198 0.88 -1.02 3.98
C VAL A 198 1.62 0.02 4.85
N ALA A 199 2.08 -0.34 6.05
CA ALA A 199 2.93 0.50 6.89
C ALA A 199 4.43 0.26 6.66
N SER A 200 4.79 -0.65 5.75
CA SER A 200 6.19 -0.92 5.40
C SER A 200 6.90 0.34 4.90
N GLU A 201 8.13 0.56 5.39
CA GLU A 201 9.00 1.61 4.84
C GLU A 201 9.30 1.40 3.35
N VAL A 202 9.36 0.12 2.89
CA VAL A 202 9.49 -0.20 1.46
C VAL A 202 8.32 0.38 0.67
N MET A 203 7.08 0.31 1.19
CA MET A 203 5.90 0.91 0.56
C MET A 203 6.04 2.44 0.50
N ALA A 204 6.47 3.08 1.57
CA ALA A 204 6.66 4.53 1.61
C ALA A 204 7.75 4.99 0.62
N ILE A 205 8.86 4.28 0.55
CA ILE A 205 9.93 4.52 -0.41
C ILE A 205 9.40 4.39 -1.84
N LEU A 206 8.69 3.30 -2.13
CA LEU A 206 8.13 3.05 -3.47
C LEU A 206 7.17 4.17 -3.90
N ALA A 207 6.35 4.68 -2.98
CA ALA A 207 5.42 5.78 -3.26
C ALA A 207 6.11 7.12 -3.59
N LEU A 208 7.37 7.31 -3.16
CA LEU A 208 8.14 8.55 -3.35
C LEU A 208 9.22 8.42 -4.44
N THR A 209 9.41 7.23 -4.97
CA THR A 209 10.47 6.92 -5.94
C THR A 209 10.12 7.46 -7.32
N THR A 210 11.10 8.03 -7.99
CA THR A 210 10.96 8.57 -9.36
C THR A 210 11.42 7.59 -10.44
N ASP A 211 12.38 6.72 -10.12
CA ASP A 211 12.92 5.70 -11.03
C ASP A 211 13.62 4.58 -10.24
N ILE A 212 14.12 3.57 -10.96
CA ILE A 212 14.75 2.39 -10.35
C ILE A 212 16.08 2.72 -9.62
N PHE A 213 16.80 3.74 -10.05
CA PHE A 213 18.06 4.14 -9.42
C PHE A 213 17.78 4.89 -8.10
N ASP A 214 16.78 5.76 -8.10
CA ASP A 214 16.28 6.43 -6.89
C ASP A 214 15.74 5.40 -5.88
N LEU A 215 14.97 4.40 -6.36
CA LEU A 215 14.49 3.29 -5.53
C LEU A 215 15.66 2.58 -4.84
N ARG A 216 16.67 2.18 -5.59
CA ARG A 216 17.85 1.49 -5.03
C ARG A 216 18.59 2.36 -4.03
N SER A 217 18.77 3.65 -4.33
CA SER A 217 19.43 4.61 -3.44
C SER A 217 18.69 4.77 -2.11
N ARG A 218 17.36 4.87 -2.15
CA ARG A 218 16.52 5.00 -0.95
C ARG A 218 16.50 3.74 -0.13
N LEU A 219 16.32 2.57 -0.74
CA LEU A 219 16.37 1.27 -0.05
C LEU A 219 17.71 1.05 0.65
N GLY A 220 18.82 1.48 0.03
CA GLY A 220 20.16 1.37 0.62
C GLY A 220 20.41 2.25 1.84
N ARG A 221 19.49 3.17 2.17
CA ARG A 221 19.57 4.07 3.35
C ARG A 221 18.63 3.67 4.49
N ILE A 222 17.92 2.56 4.36
CA ILE A 222 17.07 2.04 5.44
C ILE A 222 17.94 1.75 6.66
N VAL A 223 17.53 2.29 7.80
CA VAL A 223 18.18 2.01 9.10
C VAL A 223 17.44 0.83 9.74
N ILE A 224 18.17 -0.28 9.94
CA ILE A 224 17.59 -1.51 10.50
C ILE A 224 17.91 -1.70 11.99
N GLY A 225 18.88 -0.98 12.53
CA GLY A 225 19.35 -1.06 13.90
C GLY A 225 20.71 -0.40 14.05
N TYR A 226 21.35 -0.63 15.17
CA TYR A 226 22.67 -0.09 15.50
C TYR A 226 23.66 -1.20 15.78
N ASP A 227 24.95 -0.91 15.70
CA ASP A 227 26.00 -1.83 16.12
C ASP A 227 26.31 -1.70 17.63
N ASN A 228 27.12 -2.64 18.15
CA ASN A 228 27.52 -2.64 19.56
C ASN A 228 28.61 -1.61 19.88
N ASN A 229 29.07 -0.81 18.94
CA ASN A 229 30.16 0.16 19.13
C ASN A 229 29.69 1.57 19.43
N LYS A 230 28.48 1.75 19.94
CA LYS A 230 27.89 3.03 20.27
C LYS A 230 28.79 3.92 21.09
#